data_351c1eebcef0546beeb60e36f335d832
#
_entry.id   351c1eebcef0546beeb60e36f335d832
#
_cell.length_a   1.000
_cell.length_b   1.000
_cell.length_c   1.000
_cell.angle_alpha   90.00
_cell.angle_beta   90.00
_cell.angle_gamma   90.00
#
_symmetry.space_group_name_H-M   'P 1'
#
loop_
_entity.id
_entity.type
_entity.pdbx_description
1 polymer ?
#
loop_
_entity_poly.entity_id
_entity_poly.type
_entity_poly.pdbx_seq_one_letter_code
_entity_poly.pdbx_strand_id
1 'polypeptide(L)'
;MRVYTARPNPGAPIQALAQTVGVPMVAAALLVHRGMATADAARHFLTASVTDLSDPYELAGVPRAVEHLADAVVEGRHIVVHGDYDVDGMSGSAVLLRILWSLGAHATYYLPHRLRDGYGLTRAGLDRIKAAGGETIVTVDCGSGAIDPLRYARDELGLGIIASDHHLMAERPTPDFDVVSPQLDGRLTELSGAGVAFKLGMALLERLGRDPDEAYNQLDLAVLGEVADVVPLIGESRILVKEGLARLNRTSKPGLRALVQRARLELGHVTETDIGFSLAPLLNAAGRMADPHYALDLLLADDEGQAQILAHQLWGWNESRKTATAAAVQRAEALLDAHPQWLDEPVLVVADRDCPLGIAGLVAARLSERWHKPAIALAWHEGAWKGSARSTEALHLGDVLHKVREHLVKFGGHAKAAGLEVAADQVDALRAALARVTTTMPAVETDATLFDGISPLGSLTHPDMHWALERLAPFGEGNAPPLLLIRDCYAADVRQTGTGGDVTLCTLRQNETTVRAIGMHLPAQMPAGQVAGVMGTPQIHRFRGETSIQIRLVDVFPTQADLVARVRPTAAQTAS
;
A
#
# COMPACT_ATOMS: atom_id res chain seq x y z
N MET A 1 -15.77 -17.58 7.82
CA MET A 1 -15.11 -17.64 9.16
C MET A 1 -13.65 -18.00 8.94
N ARG A 2 -12.70 -17.19 9.42
CA ARG A 2 -11.25 -17.41 9.18
C ARG A 2 -10.77 -18.71 9.84
N VAL A 3 -9.99 -19.49 9.10
CA VAL A 3 -9.30 -20.69 9.59
C VAL A 3 -7.81 -20.37 9.64
N TYR A 4 -7.13 -20.86 10.65
CA TYR A 4 -5.71 -20.60 10.89
C TYR A 4 -4.93 -21.91 10.87
N THR A 5 -3.74 -21.90 10.26
CA THR A 5 -2.82 -23.04 10.25
C THR A 5 -1.47 -22.60 10.78
N ALA A 6 -0.92 -23.34 11.72
CA ALA A 6 0.43 -23.05 12.24
C ALA A 6 1.48 -23.28 11.15
N ARG A 7 2.45 -22.38 11.04
CA ARG A 7 3.63 -22.59 10.22
C ARG A 7 4.44 -23.78 10.76
N PRO A 8 5.12 -24.54 9.89
CA PRO A 8 6.05 -25.58 10.33
C PRO A 8 7.09 -25.02 11.31
N ASN A 9 7.35 -25.72 12.40
CA ASN A 9 8.40 -25.36 13.34
C ASN A 9 9.54 -26.38 13.30
N PRO A 10 10.51 -26.26 12.36
CA PRO A 10 11.67 -27.11 12.31
C PRO A 10 12.65 -26.69 13.41
N GLY A 11 12.55 -27.31 14.59
CA GLY A 11 13.32 -26.92 15.77
C GLY A 11 14.84 -26.88 15.57
N ALA A 12 15.43 -27.92 14.97
CA ALA A 12 16.87 -27.98 14.77
C ALA A 12 17.41 -26.89 13.79
N PRO A 13 16.83 -26.66 12.60
CA PRO A 13 17.20 -25.54 11.74
C PRO A 13 17.09 -24.17 12.42
N ILE A 14 16.03 -23.92 13.18
CA ILE A 14 15.85 -22.65 13.91
C ILE A 14 16.94 -22.48 14.95
N GLN A 15 17.25 -23.52 15.73
CA GLN A 15 18.30 -23.48 16.73
C GLN A 15 19.69 -23.25 16.10
N ALA A 16 19.99 -23.94 15.01
CA ALA A 16 21.24 -23.76 14.28
C ALA A 16 21.39 -22.34 13.74
N LEU A 17 20.30 -21.78 13.16
CA LEU A 17 20.28 -20.40 12.67
C LEU A 17 20.51 -19.40 13.81
N ALA A 18 19.80 -19.57 14.95
CA ALA A 18 19.93 -18.69 16.12
C ALA A 18 21.38 -18.64 16.63
N GLN A 19 22.04 -19.81 16.73
CA GLN A 19 23.44 -19.90 17.16
C GLN A 19 24.42 -19.31 16.15
N THR A 20 24.23 -19.58 14.83
CA THR A 20 25.17 -19.16 13.79
C THR A 20 25.09 -17.67 13.50
N VAL A 21 23.90 -17.10 13.58
CA VAL A 21 23.67 -15.66 13.34
C VAL A 21 23.82 -14.83 14.62
N GLY A 22 23.64 -15.45 15.78
CA GLY A 22 23.71 -14.78 17.08
C GLY A 22 22.44 -13.99 17.40
N VAL A 23 21.27 -14.54 17.05
CA VAL A 23 19.96 -13.89 17.26
C VAL A 23 19.09 -14.68 18.22
N PRO A 24 18.11 -14.05 18.90
CA PRO A 24 17.15 -14.78 19.73
C PRO A 24 16.39 -15.86 18.95
N MET A 25 16.01 -16.95 19.63
CA MET A 25 15.29 -18.07 19.03
C MET A 25 13.99 -17.64 18.33
N VAL A 26 13.28 -16.68 18.92
CA VAL A 26 12.05 -16.13 18.33
C VAL A 26 12.34 -15.41 16.99
N ALA A 27 13.44 -14.65 16.94
CA ALA A 27 13.85 -13.98 15.70
C ALA A 27 14.29 -14.99 14.64
N ALA A 28 15.05 -16.03 15.01
CA ALA A 28 15.44 -17.11 14.09
C ALA A 28 14.21 -17.85 13.53
N ALA A 29 13.21 -18.13 14.37
CA ALA A 29 11.95 -18.74 13.91
C ALA A 29 11.23 -17.86 12.89
N LEU A 30 11.11 -16.57 13.18
CA LEU A 30 10.47 -15.62 12.28
C LEU A 30 11.24 -15.44 10.96
N LEU A 31 12.57 -15.46 10.98
CA LEU A 31 13.41 -15.44 9.77
C LEU A 31 13.19 -16.70 8.91
N VAL A 32 13.19 -17.88 9.53
CA VAL A 32 12.93 -19.14 8.83
C VAL A 32 11.53 -19.15 8.19
N HIS A 33 10.52 -18.66 8.91
CA HIS A 33 9.14 -18.54 8.40
C HIS A 33 9.01 -17.57 7.23
N ARG A 34 9.96 -16.66 7.06
CA ARG A 34 10.04 -15.68 5.94
C ARG A 34 10.98 -16.15 4.83
N GLY A 35 11.42 -17.41 4.87
CA GLY A 35 12.32 -17.98 3.86
C GLY A 35 13.82 -17.70 4.08
N MET A 36 14.18 -16.96 5.15
CA MET A 36 15.59 -16.64 5.49
C MET A 36 16.23 -17.76 6.31
N ALA A 37 16.25 -18.98 5.76
CA ALA A 37 16.67 -20.18 6.50
C ALA A 37 18.20 -20.37 6.54
N THR A 38 18.98 -19.64 5.73
CA THR A 38 20.45 -19.69 5.75
C THR A 38 21.03 -18.52 6.55
N ALA A 39 22.22 -18.72 7.12
CA ALA A 39 22.90 -17.69 7.90
C ALA A 39 23.17 -16.43 7.08
N ASP A 40 23.55 -16.57 5.81
CA ASP A 40 23.87 -15.44 4.94
C ASP A 40 22.61 -14.65 4.56
N ALA A 41 21.51 -15.34 4.19
CA ALA A 41 20.23 -14.69 3.93
C ALA A 41 19.70 -13.95 5.17
N ALA A 42 19.80 -14.57 6.35
CA ALA A 42 19.37 -13.95 7.61
C ALA A 42 20.23 -12.73 7.98
N ARG A 43 21.56 -12.82 7.83
CA ARG A 43 22.44 -11.66 8.07
C ARG A 43 22.15 -10.53 7.08
N HIS A 44 22.07 -10.83 5.79
CA HIS A 44 21.73 -9.82 4.79
C HIS A 44 20.39 -9.14 5.12
N PHE A 45 19.34 -9.90 5.40
CA PHE A 45 18.03 -9.35 5.77
C PHE A 45 18.09 -8.38 6.97
N LEU A 46 18.90 -8.71 7.98
CA LEU A 46 19.02 -7.92 9.22
C LEU A 46 19.90 -6.67 9.05
N THR A 47 20.96 -6.77 8.22
CA THR A 47 22.02 -5.73 8.14
C THR A 47 21.97 -4.91 6.87
N ALA A 48 21.23 -5.36 5.83
CA ALA A 48 21.16 -4.66 4.56
C ALA A 48 20.88 -3.15 4.72
N SER A 49 21.60 -2.35 3.94
CA SER A 49 21.62 -0.89 3.96
C SER A 49 21.70 -0.34 2.54
N VAL A 50 21.78 0.98 2.36
CA VAL A 50 21.93 1.62 1.04
C VAL A 50 23.13 1.12 0.25
N THR A 51 24.18 0.62 0.91
CA THR A 51 25.38 0.05 0.24
C THR A 51 25.11 -1.31 -0.41
N ASP A 52 23.99 -1.93 -0.12
CA ASP A 52 23.56 -3.22 -0.70
C ASP A 52 22.56 -3.05 -1.84
N LEU A 53 22.20 -1.81 -2.19
CA LEU A 53 21.41 -1.52 -3.37
C LEU A 53 22.19 -1.92 -4.63
N SER A 54 21.53 -2.53 -5.60
CA SER A 54 22.16 -2.85 -6.89
C SER A 54 22.52 -1.59 -7.65
N ASP A 55 23.42 -1.73 -8.62
CA ASP A 55 23.70 -0.69 -9.59
C ASP A 55 22.39 -0.19 -10.24
N PRO A 56 22.09 1.12 -10.25
CA PRO A 56 20.88 1.63 -10.86
C PRO A 56 20.75 1.27 -12.34
N TYR A 57 21.83 1.02 -13.05
CA TYR A 57 21.84 0.57 -14.43
C TYR A 57 21.38 -0.87 -14.63
N GLU A 58 21.25 -1.66 -13.55
CA GLU A 58 20.65 -3.00 -13.62
C GLU A 58 19.14 -2.97 -13.78
N LEU A 59 18.47 -1.85 -13.43
CA LEU A 59 17.05 -1.69 -13.68
C LEU A 59 16.79 -1.51 -15.18
N ALA A 60 15.94 -2.39 -15.71
CA ALA A 60 15.69 -2.45 -17.14
C ALA A 60 15.16 -1.11 -17.71
N GLY A 61 15.78 -0.65 -18.77
CA GLY A 61 15.49 0.61 -19.45
C GLY A 61 16.30 1.80 -18.97
N VAL A 62 16.87 1.78 -17.74
CA VAL A 62 17.68 2.88 -17.21
C VAL A 62 18.83 3.28 -18.12
N PRO A 63 19.66 2.35 -18.66
CA PRO A 63 20.81 2.75 -19.48
C PRO A 63 20.46 3.71 -20.64
N ARG A 64 19.32 3.48 -21.26
CA ARG A 64 18.87 4.30 -22.40
C ARG A 64 18.11 5.55 -21.95
N ALA A 65 17.23 5.42 -20.99
CA ALA A 65 16.44 6.53 -20.47
C ALA A 65 17.31 7.61 -19.83
N VAL A 66 18.38 7.22 -19.11
CA VAL A 66 19.28 8.16 -18.45
C VAL A 66 20.09 9.00 -19.46
N GLU A 67 20.49 8.43 -20.60
CA GLU A 67 21.15 9.19 -21.67
C GLU A 67 20.22 10.28 -22.20
N HIS A 68 18.98 9.92 -22.54
CA HIS A 68 17.98 10.87 -23.02
C HIS A 68 17.68 11.97 -21.99
N LEU A 69 17.56 11.62 -20.70
CA LEU A 69 17.30 12.58 -19.63
C LEU A 69 18.51 13.48 -19.36
N ALA A 70 19.73 12.94 -19.41
CA ALA A 70 20.96 13.69 -19.26
C ALA A 70 21.15 14.70 -20.40
N ASP A 71 20.86 14.31 -21.64
CA ASP A 71 20.89 15.22 -22.79
C ASP A 71 19.88 16.36 -22.60
N ALA A 72 18.65 16.06 -22.13
CA ALA A 72 17.64 17.08 -21.84
C ALA A 72 18.11 18.08 -20.76
N VAL A 73 18.79 17.60 -19.72
CA VAL A 73 19.38 18.47 -18.67
C VAL A 73 20.49 19.34 -19.23
N VAL A 74 21.44 18.76 -19.99
CA VAL A 74 22.62 19.47 -20.54
C VAL A 74 22.20 20.52 -21.57
N GLU A 75 21.20 20.21 -22.39
CA GLU A 75 20.67 21.12 -23.42
C GLU A 75 19.73 22.20 -22.83
N GLY A 76 19.41 22.12 -21.54
CA GLY A 76 18.49 23.07 -20.87
C GLY A 76 17.04 22.96 -21.31
N ARG A 77 16.62 21.79 -21.83
CA ARG A 77 15.24 21.55 -22.24
C ARG A 77 14.28 21.66 -21.05
N HIS A 78 13.05 22.13 -21.32
CA HIS A 78 12.00 22.11 -20.30
C HIS A 78 11.51 20.69 -20.06
N ILE A 79 11.88 20.12 -18.92
CA ILE A 79 11.52 18.77 -18.49
C ILE A 79 10.23 18.84 -17.67
N VAL A 80 9.23 18.02 -18.00
CA VAL A 80 7.99 17.91 -17.24
C VAL A 80 7.91 16.53 -16.62
N VAL A 81 7.92 16.45 -15.28
CA VAL A 81 7.65 15.22 -14.54
C VAL A 81 6.15 15.01 -14.47
N HIS A 82 5.67 13.95 -15.14
CA HIS A 82 4.26 13.58 -15.16
C HIS A 82 4.02 12.44 -14.17
N GLY A 83 3.58 12.75 -12.96
CA GLY A 83 3.25 11.74 -11.94
C GLY A 83 1.82 11.22 -12.03
N ASP A 84 1.53 10.10 -11.35
CA ASP A 84 0.16 9.77 -11.02
C ASP A 84 -0.33 10.61 -9.81
N TYR A 85 -1.64 10.60 -9.58
CA TYR A 85 -2.31 11.45 -8.57
C TYR A 85 -2.34 10.85 -7.16
N ASP A 86 -1.76 9.69 -6.94
CA ASP A 86 -1.67 9.06 -5.61
C ASP A 86 -0.30 9.28 -4.93
N VAL A 87 -0.12 8.70 -3.75
CA VAL A 87 1.10 8.94 -2.96
C VAL A 87 2.34 8.42 -3.66
N ASP A 88 2.28 7.29 -4.37
CA ASP A 88 3.44 6.74 -5.05
C ASP A 88 3.87 7.65 -6.20
N GLY A 89 2.94 8.00 -7.10
CA GLY A 89 3.22 8.94 -8.19
C GLY A 89 3.69 10.31 -7.69
N MET A 90 3.05 10.85 -6.64
CA MET A 90 3.42 12.17 -6.08
C MET A 90 4.78 12.13 -5.38
N SER A 91 5.08 11.11 -4.57
CA SER A 91 6.35 11.03 -3.84
C SER A 91 7.52 10.74 -4.79
N GLY A 92 7.34 9.87 -5.77
CA GLY A 92 8.33 9.61 -6.81
C GLY A 92 8.58 10.84 -7.69
N SER A 93 7.53 11.61 -8.02
CA SER A 93 7.67 12.90 -8.70
C SER A 93 8.48 13.89 -7.88
N ALA A 94 8.23 13.98 -6.56
CA ALA A 94 9.00 14.84 -5.67
C ALA A 94 10.47 14.43 -5.60
N VAL A 95 10.77 13.11 -5.54
CA VAL A 95 12.13 12.57 -5.60
C VAL A 95 12.85 13.04 -6.86
N LEU A 96 12.24 12.79 -8.02
CA LEU A 96 12.86 13.09 -9.31
C LEU A 96 13.03 14.60 -9.53
N LEU A 97 12.03 15.42 -9.18
CA LEU A 97 12.11 16.89 -9.28
C LEU A 97 13.22 17.46 -8.42
N ARG A 98 13.37 17.02 -7.17
CA ARG A 98 14.44 17.50 -6.29
C ARG A 98 15.83 17.12 -6.83
N ILE A 99 15.98 15.97 -7.44
CA ILE A 99 17.21 15.57 -8.11
C ILE A 99 17.46 16.45 -9.34
N LEU A 100 16.48 16.64 -10.22
CA LEU A 100 16.58 17.50 -11.39
C LEU A 100 16.94 18.94 -11.01
N TRP A 101 16.29 19.51 -9.99
CA TRP A 101 16.61 20.86 -9.51
C TRP A 101 18.02 20.96 -8.91
N SER A 102 18.51 19.91 -8.22
CA SER A 102 19.89 19.89 -7.70
C SER A 102 20.95 19.91 -8.82
N LEU A 103 20.58 19.43 -10.01
CA LEU A 103 21.38 19.45 -11.23
C LEU A 103 21.22 20.77 -12.02
N GLY A 104 20.38 21.71 -11.54
CA GLY A 104 20.09 22.97 -12.23
C GLY A 104 19.16 22.83 -13.44
N ALA A 105 18.47 21.69 -13.59
CA ALA A 105 17.56 21.46 -14.70
C ALA A 105 16.33 22.37 -14.64
N HIS A 106 15.86 22.83 -15.80
CA HIS A 106 14.57 23.49 -15.96
C HIS A 106 13.47 22.43 -15.92
N ALA A 107 12.98 22.11 -14.71
CA ALA A 107 11.99 21.06 -14.49
C ALA A 107 10.75 21.57 -13.78
N THR A 108 9.58 21.16 -14.30
CA THR A 108 8.25 21.38 -13.71
C THR A 108 7.51 20.05 -13.61
N TYR A 109 6.28 20.06 -13.13
CA TYR A 109 5.49 18.83 -13.02
C TYR A 109 4.09 18.99 -13.58
N TYR A 110 3.47 17.87 -13.89
CA TYR A 110 2.06 17.73 -14.25
C TYR A 110 1.49 16.52 -13.54
N LEU A 111 0.35 16.69 -12.85
CA LEU A 111 -0.44 15.61 -12.28
C LEU A 111 -1.83 15.59 -12.93
N PRO A 112 -2.32 14.43 -13.40
CA PRO A 112 -3.67 14.33 -13.94
C PRO A 112 -4.70 14.52 -12.80
N HIS A 113 -5.78 15.22 -13.10
CA HIS A 113 -6.88 15.31 -12.15
C HIS A 113 -7.77 14.08 -12.27
N ARG A 114 -7.86 13.30 -11.19
CA ARG A 114 -8.53 11.98 -11.13
C ARG A 114 -9.91 11.94 -11.81
N LEU A 115 -10.72 12.99 -11.66
CA LEU A 115 -12.10 13.03 -12.16
C LEU A 115 -12.21 13.60 -13.59
N ARG A 116 -11.29 14.48 -14.01
CA ARG A 116 -11.33 15.13 -15.32
C ARG A 116 -10.49 14.42 -16.37
N ASP A 117 -9.29 14.01 -15.96
CA ASP A 117 -8.27 13.51 -16.88
C ASP A 117 -8.18 11.97 -16.86
N GLY A 118 -8.63 11.33 -15.78
CA GLY A 118 -8.52 9.89 -15.57
C GLY A 118 -7.16 9.49 -15.02
N TYR A 119 -6.78 8.24 -15.26
CA TYR A 119 -5.51 7.67 -14.80
C TYR A 119 -4.45 7.74 -15.87
N GLY A 120 -3.21 8.07 -15.47
CA GLY A 120 -2.01 7.95 -16.26
C GLY A 120 -1.91 8.92 -17.43
N LEU A 121 -1.13 8.52 -18.43
CA LEU A 121 -0.81 9.34 -19.59
C LEU A 121 -1.97 9.43 -20.57
N THR A 122 -2.44 10.65 -20.88
CA THR A 122 -3.55 10.90 -21.80
C THR A 122 -3.16 11.90 -22.89
N ARG A 123 -3.75 11.81 -24.09
CA ARG A 123 -3.53 12.79 -25.17
C ARG A 123 -3.81 14.22 -24.70
N ALA A 124 -4.93 14.46 -23.99
CA ALA A 124 -5.28 15.77 -23.49
C ALA A 124 -4.27 16.33 -22.46
N GLY A 125 -3.69 15.46 -21.61
CA GLY A 125 -2.60 15.83 -20.71
C GLY A 125 -1.34 16.22 -21.47
N LEU A 126 -0.98 15.44 -22.50
CA LEU A 126 0.17 15.70 -23.37
C LEU A 126 0.03 17.01 -24.14
N ASP A 127 -1.17 17.33 -24.67
CA ASP A 127 -1.47 18.60 -25.33
C ASP A 127 -1.26 19.79 -24.39
N ARG A 128 -1.71 19.68 -23.13
CA ARG A 128 -1.51 20.73 -22.13
C ARG A 128 -0.02 20.93 -21.80
N ILE A 129 0.73 19.84 -21.64
CA ILE A 129 2.17 19.89 -21.40
C ILE A 129 2.88 20.57 -22.58
N LYS A 130 2.56 20.19 -23.81
CA LYS A 130 3.12 20.82 -25.02
C LYS A 130 2.78 22.31 -25.10
N ALA A 131 1.52 22.67 -24.82
CA ALA A 131 1.05 24.06 -24.83
C ALA A 131 1.73 24.91 -23.74
N ALA A 132 2.12 24.30 -22.63
CA ALA A 132 2.90 24.92 -21.54
C ALA A 132 4.40 25.02 -21.84
N GLY A 133 4.85 24.61 -23.02
CA GLY A 133 6.25 24.68 -23.45
C GLY A 133 7.11 23.49 -23.00
N GLY A 134 6.50 22.38 -22.58
CA GLY A 134 7.23 21.15 -22.27
C GLY A 134 7.92 20.59 -23.51
N GLU A 135 9.14 20.10 -23.37
CA GLU A 135 9.97 19.55 -24.44
C GLU A 135 10.32 18.07 -24.21
N THR A 136 10.56 17.72 -22.93
CA THR A 136 10.81 16.33 -22.51
C THR A 136 9.88 15.97 -21.34
N ILE A 137 9.26 14.81 -21.42
CA ILE A 137 8.39 14.28 -20.36
C ILE A 137 9.06 13.07 -19.73
N VAL A 138 9.06 13.02 -18.41
CA VAL A 138 9.40 11.81 -17.65
C VAL A 138 8.16 11.44 -16.84
N THR A 139 7.57 10.27 -17.11
CA THR A 139 6.46 9.81 -16.28
C THR A 139 6.98 9.20 -14.99
N VAL A 140 6.16 9.18 -13.96
CA VAL A 140 6.42 8.50 -12.70
C VAL A 140 5.16 7.75 -12.29
N ASP A 141 5.30 6.44 -12.04
CA ASP A 141 4.23 5.57 -11.60
C ASP A 141 3.09 5.42 -12.62
N CYS A 142 3.39 5.61 -13.88
CA CYS A 142 2.46 5.42 -14.99
C CYS A 142 3.16 5.42 -16.35
N GLY A 143 2.47 4.93 -17.36
CA GLY A 143 2.85 5.15 -18.75
C GLY A 143 3.53 3.99 -19.45
N SER A 144 4.08 3.01 -18.76
CA SER A 144 4.80 1.87 -19.37
C SER A 144 3.95 1.06 -20.37
N GLY A 145 2.64 0.95 -20.10
CA GLY A 145 1.68 0.28 -20.97
C GLY A 145 0.88 1.23 -21.88
N ALA A 146 1.16 2.54 -21.88
CA ALA A 146 0.37 3.54 -22.60
C ALA A 146 0.90 3.77 -24.03
N ILE A 147 0.94 2.72 -24.87
CA ILE A 147 1.59 2.73 -26.18
C ILE A 147 1.06 3.84 -27.10
N ASP A 148 -0.26 4.02 -27.18
CA ASP A 148 -0.86 5.06 -28.04
C ASP A 148 -0.53 6.49 -27.57
N PRO A 149 -0.64 6.86 -26.27
CA PRO A 149 -0.14 8.13 -25.76
C PRO A 149 1.36 8.34 -25.96
N LEU A 150 2.20 7.30 -25.76
CA LEU A 150 3.65 7.39 -26.02
C LEU A 150 3.95 7.71 -27.48
N ARG A 151 3.28 7.02 -28.41
CA ARG A 151 3.41 7.27 -29.84
C ARG A 151 2.94 8.69 -30.21
N TYR A 152 1.80 9.11 -29.68
CA TYR A 152 1.26 10.45 -29.88
C TYR A 152 2.23 11.55 -29.43
N ALA A 153 2.82 11.42 -28.25
CA ALA A 153 3.79 12.36 -27.71
C ALA A 153 5.01 12.52 -28.63
N ARG A 154 5.56 11.39 -29.08
CA ARG A 154 6.77 11.37 -29.94
C ARG A 154 6.47 11.83 -31.34
N ASP A 155 5.49 11.20 -32.02
CA ASP A 155 5.31 11.29 -33.48
C ASP A 155 4.49 12.52 -33.90
N GLU A 156 3.52 12.94 -33.06
CA GLU A 156 2.63 14.05 -33.41
C GLU A 156 3.00 15.34 -32.67
N LEU A 157 3.44 15.26 -31.40
CA LEU A 157 3.80 16.45 -30.63
C LEU A 157 5.30 16.77 -30.66
N GLY A 158 6.14 15.84 -31.10
CA GLY A 158 7.61 15.99 -31.12
C GLY A 158 8.17 16.19 -29.71
N LEU A 159 7.63 15.49 -28.72
CA LEU A 159 8.10 15.50 -27.34
C LEU A 159 9.11 14.37 -27.11
N GLY A 160 10.20 14.66 -26.42
CA GLY A 160 10.98 13.62 -25.76
C GLY A 160 10.12 12.96 -24.70
N ILE A 161 10.11 11.61 -24.62
CA ILE A 161 9.30 10.94 -23.62
C ILE A 161 10.02 9.72 -23.04
N ILE A 162 10.06 9.66 -21.72
CA ILE A 162 10.61 8.58 -20.91
C ILE A 162 9.48 8.09 -20.00
N ALA A 163 9.08 6.84 -20.11
CA ALA A 163 8.09 6.25 -19.23
C ALA A 163 8.79 5.51 -18.07
N SER A 164 8.62 6.00 -16.85
CA SER A 164 9.11 5.35 -15.60
C SER A 164 7.92 4.83 -14.82
N ASP A 165 7.84 3.51 -14.62
CA ASP A 165 6.65 2.84 -14.11
C ASP A 165 7.01 1.47 -13.53
N HIS A 166 6.17 0.93 -12.66
CA HIS A 166 6.32 -0.41 -12.10
C HIS A 166 5.11 -1.33 -12.36
N HIS A 167 4.03 -0.81 -12.90
CA HIS A 167 2.82 -1.56 -13.16
C HIS A 167 3.00 -2.67 -14.18
N LEU A 168 2.19 -3.72 -14.07
CA LEU A 168 2.12 -4.79 -15.07
C LEU A 168 1.64 -4.23 -16.42
N MET A 169 2.33 -4.56 -17.47
CA MET A 169 2.01 -4.13 -18.82
C MET A 169 1.16 -5.20 -19.53
N ALA A 170 -0.01 -4.81 -20.03
CA ALA A 170 -0.83 -5.69 -20.87
C ALA A 170 -0.15 -5.97 -22.21
N GLU A 171 0.56 -4.98 -22.76
CA GLU A 171 1.34 -5.06 -23.98
C GLU A 171 2.74 -4.48 -23.70
N ARG A 172 3.78 -5.18 -24.12
CA ARG A 172 5.15 -4.66 -23.99
C ARG A 172 5.39 -3.55 -25.00
N PRO A 173 5.97 -2.41 -24.57
CA PRO A 173 6.36 -1.35 -25.48
C PRO A 173 7.41 -1.86 -26.47
N THR A 174 7.37 -1.30 -27.68
CA THR A 174 8.40 -1.56 -28.69
C THR A 174 9.76 -0.95 -28.25
N PRO A 175 10.90 -1.51 -28.70
CA PRO A 175 12.23 -1.06 -28.26
C PRO A 175 12.58 0.39 -28.60
N ASP A 176 11.77 1.08 -29.37
CA ASP A 176 11.94 2.48 -29.78
C ASP A 176 11.42 3.49 -28.72
N PHE A 177 10.73 3.02 -27.69
CA PHE A 177 10.35 3.86 -26.54
C PHE A 177 11.33 3.71 -25.39
N ASP A 178 11.59 4.83 -24.68
CA ASP A 178 12.36 4.85 -23.45
C ASP A 178 11.44 4.50 -22.28
N VAL A 179 11.46 3.24 -21.90
CA VAL A 179 10.66 2.72 -20.78
C VAL A 179 11.58 2.16 -19.72
N VAL A 180 11.45 2.66 -18.50
CA VAL A 180 12.11 2.16 -17.30
C VAL A 180 11.08 1.42 -16.48
N SER A 181 11.22 0.10 -16.37
CA SER A 181 10.29 -0.71 -15.58
C SER A 181 10.90 -2.05 -15.19
N PRO A 182 10.74 -2.47 -13.93
CA PRO A 182 11.12 -3.81 -13.47
C PRO A 182 10.37 -4.93 -14.20
N GLN A 183 9.22 -4.63 -14.81
CA GLN A 183 8.42 -5.61 -15.56
C GLN A 183 9.03 -5.98 -16.93
N LEU A 184 10.05 -5.25 -17.38
CA LEU A 184 10.71 -5.56 -18.67
C LEU A 184 11.54 -6.85 -18.60
N ASP A 185 12.18 -7.14 -17.47
CA ASP A 185 13.02 -8.32 -17.28
C ASP A 185 12.69 -9.15 -16.03
N GLY A 186 11.75 -8.68 -15.20
CA GLY A 186 11.30 -9.37 -13.99
C GLY A 186 12.25 -9.25 -12.79
N ARG A 187 13.25 -8.35 -12.85
CA ARG A 187 14.12 -8.02 -11.73
C ARG A 187 13.62 -6.77 -11.00
N LEU A 188 13.88 -6.68 -9.69
CA LEU A 188 13.49 -5.54 -8.84
C LEU A 188 11.97 -5.25 -8.87
N THR A 189 11.16 -6.28 -9.08
CA THR A 189 9.69 -6.17 -9.20
C THR A 189 9.01 -5.77 -7.90
N GLU A 190 9.75 -5.73 -6.80
CA GLU A 190 9.31 -5.22 -5.50
C GLU A 190 9.35 -3.69 -5.39
N LEU A 191 9.94 -2.95 -6.32
CA LEU A 191 9.99 -1.49 -6.27
C LEU A 191 8.64 -0.88 -6.65
N SER A 192 8.27 0.19 -5.94
CA SER A 192 7.17 1.08 -6.32
C SER A 192 7.59 2.06 -7.42
N GLY A 193 6.65 2.86 -7.95
CA GLY A 193 6.96 3.96 -8.88
C GLY A 193 7.97 4.95 -8.30
N ALA A 194 7.89 5.25 -6.99
CA ALA A 194 8.86 6.11 -6.30
C ALA A 194 10.25 5.45 -6.20
N GLY A 195 10.33 4.13 -5.99
CA GLY A 195 11.58 3.39 -6.02
C GLY A 195 12.23 3.36 -7.40
N VAL A 196 11.43 3.19 -8.45
CA VAL A 196 11.90 3.28 -9.85
C VAL A 196 12.42 4.69 -10.15
N ALA A 197 11.69 5.74 -9.77
CA ALA A 197 12.11 7.14 -9.93
C ALA A 197 13.40 7.45 -9.15
N PHE A 198 13.55 6.87 -7.95
CA PHE A 198 14.77 6.99 -7.15
C PHE A 198 15.99 6.36 -7.86
N LYS A 199 15.85 5.15 -8.41
CA LYS A 199 16.93 4.47 -9.17
C LYS A 199 17.29 5.25 -10.44
N LEU A 200 16.30 5.76 -11.17
CA LEU A 200 16.54 6.62 -12.35
C LEU A 200 17.30 7.90 -11.95
N GLY A 201 16.92 8.50 -10.81
CA GLY A 201 17.60 9.68 -10.26
C GLY A 201 19.06 9.41 -9.86
N MET A 202 19.36 8.26 -9.27
CA MET A 202 20.74 7.83 -8.97
C MET A 202 21.58 7.73 -10.24
N ALA A 203 21.05 7.03 -11.27
CA ALA A 203 21.73 6.88 -12.55
C ALA A 203 21.96 8.23 -13.24
N LEU A 204 21.01 9.17 -13.14
CA LEU A 204 21.14 10.52 -13.72
C LEU A 204 22.25 11.33 -13.03
N LEU A 205 22.34 11.27 -11.70
CA LEU A 205 23.42 11.91 -10.94
C LEU A 205 24.78 11.37 -11.40
N GLU A 206 24.95 10.06 -11.44
CA GLU A 206 26.18 9.39 -11.88
C GLU A 206 26.53 9.77 -13.32
N ARG A 207 25.57 9.71 -14.24
CA ARG A 207 25.77 10.05 -15.65
C ARG A 207 26.24 11.49 -15.87
N LEU A 208 25.83 12.41 -15.00
CA LEU A 208 26.23 13.82 -15.04
C LEU A 208 27.44 14.13 -14.14
N GLY A 209 28.16 13.10 -13.70
CA GLY A 209 29.39 13.22 -12.92
C GLY A 209 29.20 13.71 -11.48
N ARG A 210 27.98 13.54 -10.94
CA ARG A 210 27.67 13.79 -9.52
C ARG A 210 27.74 12.48 -8.74
N ASP A 211 27.84 12.59 -7.44
CA ASP A 211 27.80 11.46 -6.54
C ASP A 211 26.37 10.87 -6.52
N PRO A 212 26.14 9.60 -6.96
CA PRO A 212 24.81 8.98 -6.93
C PRO A 212 24.23 8.89 -5.52
N ASP A 213 25.07 8.90 -4.49
CA ASP A 213 24.64 8.87 -3.08
C ASP A 213 23.88 10.15 -2.67
N GLU A 214 23.95 11.24 -3.46
CA GLU A 214 23.13 12.44 -3.26
C GLU A 214 21.61 12.11 -3.33
N ALA A 215 21.24 11.09 -4.10
CA ALA A 215 19.85 10.62 -4.17
C ALA A 215 19.31 10.12 -2.81
N TYR A 216 20.19 9.62 -1.92
CA TYR A 216 19.79 9.16 -0.59
C TYR A 216 19.14 10.27 0.25
N ASN A 217 19.40 11.55 -0.06
CA ASN A 217 18.72 12.68 0.57
C ASN A 217 17.21 12.74 0.25
N GLN A 218 16.72 11.93 -0.70
CA GLN A 218 15.33 11.86 -1.10
C GLN A 218 14.61 10.59 -0.59
N LEU A 219 15.30 9.73 0.16
CA LEU A 219 14.71 8.50 0.71
C LEU A 219 13.55 8.76 1.68
N ASP A 220 13.54 9.92 2.36
CA ASP A 220 12.43 10.35 3.21
C ASP A 220 11.15 10.69 2.43
N LEU A 221 11.26 10.94 1.13
CA LEU A 221 10.13 11.06 0.19
C LEU A 221 9.80 9.69 -0.43
N ALA A 222 10.80 8.96 -0.93
CA ALA A 222 10.60 7.68 -1.59
C ALA A 222 9.88 6.66 -0.69
N VAL A 223 10.18 6.65 0.62
CA VAL A 223 9.54 5.77 1.59
C VAL A 223 8.01 5.91 1.64
N LEU A 224 7.47 7.09 1.31
CA LEU A 224 6.03 7.32 1.29
C LEU A 224 5.36 6.50 0.20
N GLY A 225 5.94 6.48 -1.01
CA GLY A 225 5.45 5.68 -2.15
C GLY A 225 5.60 4.19 -1.89
N GLU A 226 6.81 3.74 -1.53
CA GLU A 226 7.11 2.34 -1.23
C GLU A 226 6.12 1.71 -0.23
N VAL A 227 5.71 2.46 0.79
CA VAL A 227 4.75 1.98 1.79
C VAL A 227 3.31 2.14 1.32
N ALA A 228 2.97 3.25 0.66
CA ALA A 228 1.58 3.56 0.29
C ALA A 228 1.04 2.67 -0.84
N ASP A 229 1.91 2.25 -1.76
CA ASP A 229 1.56 1.35 -2.85
C ASP A 229 1.51 -0.14 -2.42
N VAL A 230 1.89 -0.43 -1.16
CA VAL A 230 1.83 -1.78 -0.57
C VAL A 230 2.69 -2.79 -1.35
N VAL A 231 3.80 -2.35 -1.90
CA VAL A 231 4.78 -3.25 -2.54
C VAL A 231 5.42 -4.20 -1.53
N PRO A 232 5.92 -5.38 -1.96
CA PRO A 232 6.55 -6.32 -1.05
C PRO A 232 7.81 -5.71 -0.39
N LEU A 233 7.83 -5.63 0.95
CA LEU A 233 8.97 -5.11 1.73
C LEU A 233 10.08 -6.16 1.86
N ILE A 234 10.60 -6.58 0.72
CA ILE A 234 11.72 -7.51 0.55
C ILE A 234 12.77 -6.85 -0.35
N GLY A 235 13.95 -7.47 -0.50
CA GLY A 235 14.98 -6.96 -1.42
C GLY A 235 15.26 -5.48 -1.24
N GLU A 236 15.30 -4.74 -2.34
CA GLU A 236 15.61 -3.32 -2.34
C GLU A 236 14.49 -2.45 -1.75
N SER A 237 13.21 -2.79 -1.98
CA SER A 237 12.11 -2.05 -1.36
C SER A 237 12.23 -2.03 0.16
N ARG A 238 12.61 -3.17 0.79
CA ARG A 238 12.88 -3.21 2.22
C ARG A 238 14.01 -2.27 2.63
N ILE A 239 15.10 -2.21 1.85
CA ILE A 239 16.24 -1.30 2.12
C ILE A 239 15.75 0.15 2.03
N LEU A 240 15.04 0.51 0.95
CA LEU A 240 14.50 1.86 0.75
C LEU A 240 13.57 2.26 1.89
N VAL A 241 12.68 1.37 2.35
CA VAL A 241 11.75 1.67 3.44
C VAL A 241 12.48 1.78 4.79
N LYS A 242 13.41 0.89 5.10
CA LYS A 242 14.20 0.94 6.34
C LYS A 242 15.02 2.24 6.45
N GLU A 243 15.76 2.56 5.41
CA GLU A 243 16.60 3.76 5.35
C GLU A 243 15.77 5.03 5.20
N GLY A 244 14.69 4.97 4.42
CA GLY A 244 13.74 6.05 4.25
C GLY A 244 13.03 6.43 5.55
N LEU A 245 12.58 5.46 6.36
CA LEU A 245 12.03 5.71 7.69
C LEU A 245 13.07 6.36 8.62
N ALA A 246 14.32 5.88 8.59
CA ALA A 246 15.38 6.46 9.40
C ALA A 246 15.64 7.93 9.02
N ARG A 247 15.52 8.30 7.73
CA ARG A 247 15.67 9.67 7.24
C ARG A 247 14.43 10.51 7.49
N LEU A 248 13.22 9.97 7.25
CA LEU A 248 11.96 10.65 7.54
C LEU A 248 11.89 11.08 9.01
N ASN A 249 12.33 10.23 9.92
CA ASN A 249 12.36 10.52 11.35
C ASN A 249 13.38 11.61 11.76
N ARG A 250 14.23 12.04 10.85
CA ARG A 250 15.21 13.11 11.04
C ARG A 250 15.13 14.18 9.95
N THR A 251 14.06 14.17 9.16
CA THR A 251 13.92 15.07 8.01
C THR A 251 13.94 16.53 8.42
N SER A 252 14.62 17.34 7.63
CA SER A 252 14.58 18.81 7.71
C SER A 252 13.59 19.44 6.73
N LYS A 253 12.99 18.63 5.81
CA LYS A 253 12.05 19.14 4.80
C LYS A 253 10.79 19.69 5.48
N PRO A 254 10.45 20.99 5.30
CA PRO A 254 9.32 21.63 5.96
C PRO A 254 7.99 20.91 5.67
N GLY A 255 7.79 20.46 4.42
CA GLY A 255 6.57 19.75 4.02
C GLY A 255 6.36 18.44 4.76
N LEU A 256 7.39 17.61 4.90
CA LEU A 256 7.31 16.35 5.65
C LEU A 256 7.10 16.58 7.15
N ARG A 257 7.78 17.58 7.72
CA ARG A 257 7.58 17.95 9.13
C ARG A 257 6.15 18.41 9.42
N ALA A 258 5.61 19.28 8.55
CA ALA A 258 4.24 19.76 8.66
C ALA A 258 3.22 18.62 8.52
N LEU A 259 3.46 17.66 7.59
CA LEU A 259 2.63 16.49 7.39
C LEU A 259 2.58 15.59 8.63
N VAL A 260 3.75 15.25 9.20
CA VAL A 260 3.89 14.43 10.42
C VAL A 260 3.20 15.10 11.61
N GLN A 261 3.46 16.40 11.81
CA GLN A 261 2.83 17.18 12.88
C GLN A 261 1.30 17.21 12.73
N ARG A 262 0.81 17.39 11.50
CA ARG A 262 -0.63 17.46 11.23
C ARG A 262 -1.33 16.13 11.44
N ALA A 263 -0.64 15.02 11.17
CA ALA A 263 -1.09 13.66 11.49
C ALA A 263 -1.08 13.37 13.01
N ARG A 264 -0.61 14.29 13.84
CA ARG A 264 -0.41 14.15 15.30
C ARG A 264 0.56 13.02 15.66
N LEU A 265 1.55 12.81 14.80
CA LEU A 265 2.64 11.86 15.03
C LEU A 265 3.84 12.58 15.63
N GLU A 266 4.69 11.83 16.32
CA GLU A 266 5.93 12.32 16.89
C GLU A 266 7.08 12.04 15.91
N LEU A 267 7.71 13.09 15.39
CA LEU A 267 8.90 12.96 14.56
C LEU A 267 10.02 12.28 15.37
N GLY A 268 10.68 11.30 14.77
CA GLY A 268 11.65 10.42 15.45
C GLY A 268 11.09 9.02 15.74
N HIS A 269 9.76 8.85 15.65
CA HIS A 269 9.06 7.59 15.96
C HIS A 269 8.05 7.15 14.89
N VAL A 270 8.04 7.80 13.71
CA VAL A 270 7.17 7.43 12.59
C VAL A 270 7.55 6.05 12.06
N THR A 271 6.56 5.20 11.87
CA THR A 271 6.68 3.82 11.39
C THR A 271 6.05 3.66 10.00
N GLU A 272 6.26 2.51 9.36
CA GLU A 272 5.56 2.13 8.13
C GLU A 272 4.03 2.10 8.32
N THR A 273 3.57 1.68 9.47
CA THR A 273 2.14 1.71 9.82
C THR A 273 1.60 3.15 9.84
N ASP A 274 2.35 4.10 10.38
CA ASP A 274 1.96 5.51 10.41
C ASP A 274 1.93 6.10 8.99
N ILE A 275 2.86 5.71 8.12
CA ILE A 275 2.81 6.11 6.71
C ILE A 275 1.53 5.60 6.06
N GLY A 276 1.27 4.28 6.13
CA GLY A 276 0.14 3.66 5.44
C GLY A 276 -1.24 4.12 5.95
N PHE A 277 -1.38 4.35 7.27
CA PHE A 277 -2.69 4.62 7.87
C PHE A 277 -2.92 6.08 8.29
N SER A 278 -1.87 6.92 8.34
CA SER A 278 -1.97 8.32 8.74
C SER A 278 -1.48 9.29 7.68
N LEU A 279 -0.25 9.14 7.17
CA LEU A 279 0.33 10.10 6.23
C LEU A 279 -0.21 9.93 4.82
N ALA A 280 -0.21 8.71 4.28
CA ALA A 280 -0.72 8.44 2.93
C ALA A 280 -2.20 8.80 2.75
N PRO A 281 -3.12 8.53 3.70
CA PRO A 281 -4.49 9.01 3.61
C PRO A 281 -4.66 10.53 3.58
N LEU A 282 -3.76 11.30 4.23
CA LEU A 282 -3.76 12.76 4.17
C LEU A 282 -3.39 13.25 2.76
N LEU A 283 -2.30 12.72 2.20
CA LEU A 283 -1.85 13.07 0.84
C LEU A 283 -2.89 12.68 -0.21
N ASN A 284 -3.38 11.44 -0.16
CA ASN A 284 -4.40 10.93 -1.09
C ASN A 284 -5.74 11.67 -1.01
N ALA A 285 -6.02 12.41 0.07
CA ALA A 285 -7.26 13.17 0.19
C ALA A 285 -7.36 14.29 -0.86
N ALA A 286 -6.25 14.90 -1.26
CA ALA A 286 -6.21 15.92 -2.30
C ALA A 286 -6.79 15.38 -3.63
N GLY A 287 -6.28 14.28 -4.16
CA GLY A 287 -6.74 13.68 -5.40
C GLY A 287 -8.17 13.13 -5.36
N ARG A 288 -8.74 12.93 -4.17
CA ARG A 288 -10.13 12.45 -3.99
C ARG A 288 -11.15 13.57 -3.82
N MET A 289 -10.77 14.68 -3.18
CA MET A 289 -11.70 15.74 -2.74
C MET A 289 -11.41 17.10 -3.40
N ALA A 290 -10.23 17.28 -3.98
CA ALA A 290 -9.76 18.53 -4.56
C ALA A 290 -8.79 18.26 -5.73
N ASP A 291 -7.60 18.85 -5.70
CA ASP A 291 -6.57 18.74 -6.72
C ASP A 291 -5.31 18.11 -6.13
N PRO A 292 -4.75 17.04 -6.76
CA PRO A 292 -3.56 16.35 -6.26
C PRO A 292 -2.31 17.24 -6.16
N HIS A 293 -2.24 18.36 -6.91
CA HIS A 293 -1.12 19.31 -6.86
C HIS A 293 -0.82 19.78 -5.44
N TYR A 294 -1.83 20.01 -4.61
CA TYR A 294 -1.61 20.45 -3.22
C TYR A 294 -0.79 19.47 -2.38
N ALA A 295 -0.92 18.18 -2.65
CA ALA A 295 -0.13 17.17 -1.93
C ALA A 295 1.32 17.15 -2.43
N LEU A 296 1.55 17.25 -3.73
CA LEU A 296 2.90 17.35 -4.29
C LEU A 296 3.57 18.67 -3.88
N ASP A 297 2.83 19.79 -3.91
CA ASP A 297 3.33 21.10 -3.42
C ASP A 297 3.76 21.04 -1.95
N LEU A 298 3.03 20.29 -1.11
CA LEU A 298 3.45 20.05 0.28
C LEU A 298 4.76 19.28 0.34
N LEU A 299 4.93 18.20 -0.44
CA LEU A 299 6.15 17.39 -0.45
C LEU A 299 7.37 18.19 -0.97
N LEU A 300 7.12 19.17 -1.83
CA LEU A 300 8.14 20.05 -2.42
C LEU A 300 8.37 21.34 -1.62
N ALA A 301 7.53 21.66 -0.63
CA ALA A 301 7.62 22.92 0.12
C ALA A 301 8.94 23.06 0.87
N ASP A 302 9.61 24.20 0.68
CA ASP A 302 10.84 24.59 1.36
C ASP A 302 10.60 25.71 2.40
N ASP A 303 9.41 26.33 2.42
CA ASP A 303 8.97 27.31 3.41
C ASP A 303 8.06 26.68 4.46
N GLU A 304 8.36 26.90 5.75
CA GLU A 304 7.58 26.33 6.85
C GLU A 304 6.14 26.87 6.91
N GLY A 305 5.93 28.15 6.60
CA GLY A 305 4.60 28.76 6.62
C GLY A 305 3.70 28.20 5.53
N GLN A 306 4.22 28.07 4.31
CA GLN A 306 3.52 27.45 3.20
C GLN A 306 3.23 25.97 3.50
N ALA A 307 4.18 25.22 4.02
CA ALA A 307 4.01 23.83 4.40
C ALA A 307 2.88 23.63 5.42
N GLN A 308 2.78 24.50 6.43
CA GLN A 308 1.71 24.45 7.42
C GLN A 308 0.33 24.74 6.82
N ILE A 309 0.24 25.67 5.89
CA ILE A 309 -1.03 25.99 5.17
C ILE A 309 -1.47 24.78 4.36
N LEU A 310 -0.58 24.19 3.55
CA LEU A 310 -0.88 23.05 2.70
C LEU A 310 -1.27 21.81 3.54
N ALA A 311 -0.52 21.51 4.59
CA ALA A 311 -0.84 20.41 5.51
C ALA A 311 -2.20 20.60 6.20
N HIS A 312 -2.57 21.84 6.54
CA HIS A 312 -3.89 22.15 7.08
C HIS A 312 -5.02 21.89 6.07
N GLN A 313 -4.83 22.29 4.81
CA GLN A 313 -5.80 22.05 3.74
C GLN A 313 -5.99 20.53 3.49
N LEU A 314 -4.90 19.78 3.38
CA LEU A 314 -4.94 18.31 3.21
C LEU A 314 -5.69 17.63 4.35
N TRP A 315 -5.46 18.07 5.58
CA TRP A 315 -6.19 17.57 6.73
C TRP A 315 -7.70 17.85 6.64
N GLY A 316 -8.09 19.06 6.24
CA GLY A 316 -9.49 19.43 6.03
C GLY A 316 -10.19 18.53 5.00
N TRP A 317 -9.53 18.26 3.87
CA TRP A 317 -10.06 17.35 2.86
C TRP A 317 -10.09 15.91 3.35
N ASN A 318 -9.12 15.47 4.14
CA ASN A 318 -9.14 14.13 4.70
C ASN A 318 -10.31 13.93 5.69
N GLU A 319 -10.62 14.92 6.53
CA GLU A 319 -11.79 14.88 7.41
C GLU A 319 -13.11 14.89 6.59
N SER A 320 -13.19 15.72 5.55
CA SER A 320 -14.32 15.74 4.61
C SER A 320 -14.48 14.38 3.92
N ARG A 321 -13.37 13.78 3.45
CA ARG A 321 -13.37 12.44 2.86
C ARG A 321 -13.89 11.38 3.84
N LYS A 322 -13.42 11.38 5.09
CA LYS A 322 -13.89 10.45 6.13
C LYS A 322 -15.39 10.56 6.35
N THR A 323 -15.88 11.79 6.52
CA THR A 323 -17.31 12.08 6.72
C THR A 323 -18.15 11.64 5.51
N ALA A 324 -17.71 12.00 4.30
CA ALA A 324 -18.40 11.60 3.06
C ALA A 324 -18.40 10.08 2.86
N THR A 325 -17.27 9.42 3.17
CA THR A 325 -17.18 7.95 3.08
C THR A 325 -18.12 7.26 4.07
N ALA A 326 -18.16 7.72 5.33
CA ALA A 326 -19.06 7.16 6.34
C ALA A 326 -20.54 7.32 5.93
N ALA A 327 -20.93 8.51 5.46
CA ALA A 327 -22.29 8.75 4.98
C ALA A 327 -22.65 7.90 3.76
N ALA A 328 -21.73 7.74 2.79
CA ALA A 328 -21.95 6.92 1.61
C ALA A 328 -22.06 5.41 1.96
N VAL A 329 -21.23 4.91 2.90
CA VAL A 329 -21.33 3.54 3.40
C VAL A 329 -22.68 3.33 4.09
N GLN A 330 -23.12 4.26 4.94
CA GLN A 330 -24.41 4.16 5.61
C GLN A 330 -25.58 4.11 4.61
N ARG A 331 -25.57 4.93 3.53
CA ARG A 331 -26.59 4.87 2.48
C ARG A 331 -26.52 3.55 1.71
N ALA A 332 -25.32 3.06 1.40
CA ALA A 332 -25.13 1.77 0.75
C ALA A 332 -25.69 0.62 1.60
N GLU A 333 -25.49 0.64 2.92
CA GLU A 333 -26.06 -0.32 3.86
C GLU A 333 -27.59 -0.25 3.88
N ALA A 334 -28.16 0.95 3.94
CA ALA A 334 -29.62 1.15 3.88
C ALA A 334 -30.23 0.61 2.56
N LEU A 335 -29.52 0.74 1.43
CA LEU A 335 -29.92 0.16 0.16
C LEU A 335 -29.88 -1.39 0.20
N LEU A 336 -28.87 -1.98 0.82
CA LEU A 336 -28.77 -3.42 0.99
C LEU A 336 -29.87 -3.95 1.95
N ASP A 337 -30.18 -3.23 3.01
CA ASP A 337 -31.28 -3.58 3.94
C ASP A 337 -32.66 -3.48 3.26
N ALA A 338 -32.85 -2.52 2.36
CA ALA A 338 -34.07 -2.38 1.57
C ALA A 338 -34.21 -3.46 0.48
N HIS A 339 -33.11 -4.09 0.08
CA HIS A 339 -33.04 -5.11 -0.97
C HIS A 339 -32.26 -6.33 -0.48
N PRO A 340 -32.76 -7.08 0.52
CA PRO A 340 -32.00 -8.17 1.16
C PRO A 340 -31.50 -9.25 0.18
N GLN A 341 -32.19 -9.44 -0.94
CA GLN A 341 -31.80 -10.37 -1.99
C GLN A 341 -30.44 -10.06 -2.62
N TRP A 342 -29.97 -8.81 -2.56
CA TRP A 342 -28.65 -8.45 -3.07
C TRP A 342 -27.52 -8.98 -2.18
N LEU A 343 -27.82 -9.27 -0.91
CA LEU A 343 -26.85 -9.89 -0.01
C LEU A 343 -26.60 -11.38 -0.35
N ASP A 344 -27.51 -12.03 -1.06
CA ASP A 344 -27.32 -13.41 -1.53
C ASP A 344 -26.48 -13.47 -2.80
N GLU A 345 -26.37 -12.35 -3.53
CA GLU A 345 -25.55 -12.28 -4.74
C GLU A 345 -24.05 -12.48 -4.45
N PRO A 346 -23.31 -13.12 -5.36
CA PRO A 346 -21.87 -13.38 -5.19
C PRO A 346 -21.01 -12.12 -5.25
N VAL A 347 -21.49 -11.05 -5.89
CA VAL A 347 -20.86 -9.73 -5.96
C VAL A 347 -21.87 -8.67 -5.53
N LEU A 348 -21.53 -7.89 -4.54
CA LEU A 348 -22.38 -6.77 -4.11
C LEU A 348 -22.26 -5.61 -5.12
N VAL A 349 -23.38 -5.17 -5.68
CA VAL A 349 -23.42 -3.99 -6.57
C VAL A 349 -24.35 -2.94 -5.98
N VAL A 350 -23.78 -1.81 -5.56
CA VAL A 350 -24.54 -0.68 -5.01
C VAL A 350 -24.35 0.54 -5.89
N ALA A 351 -25.46 1.13 -6.33
CA ALA A 351 -25.48 2.37 -7.10
C ALA A 351 -26.14 3.47 -6.25
N ASP A 352 -25.37 4.51 -5.89
CA ASP A 352 -25.80 5.64 -5.07
C ASP A 352 -25.54 6.94 -5.81
N ARG A 353 -26.61 7.70 -6.14
CA ARG A 353 -26.52 8.97 -6.85
C ARG A 353 -25.80 10.05 -6.07
N ASP A 354 -25.85 9.97 -4.74
CA ASP A 354 -25.27 10.95 -3.82
C ASP A 354 -23.84 10.56 -3.38
N CYS A 355 -23.30 9.44 -3.88
CA CYS A 355 -21.93 9.03 -3.61
C CYS A 355 -20.95 9.89 -4.42
N PRO A 356 -20.03 10.63 -3.79
CA PRO A 356 -18.96 11.30 -4.54
C PRO A 356 -18.05 10.29 -5.25
N LEU A 357 -17.78 10.48 -6.54
CA LEU A 357 -17.01 9.56 -7.36
C LEU A 357 -15.61 9.27 -6.79
N GLY A 358 -14.94 10.31 -6.24
CA GLY A 358 -13.59 10.19 -5.66
C GLY A 358 -13.46 9.20 -4.49
N ILE A 359 -14.59 8.84 -3.85
CA ILE A 359 -14.61 7.90 -2.71
C ILE A 359 -15.29 6.55 -3.03
N ALA A 360 -15.80 6.34 -4.24
CA ALA A 360 -16.49 5.09 -4.61
C ALA A 360 -15.63 3.84 -4.31
N GLY A 361 -14.32 3.91 -4.57
CA GLY A 361 -13.39 2.82 -4.25
C GLY A 361 -13.24 2.54 -2.74
N LEU A 362 -13.40 3.56 -1.89
CA LEU A 362 -13.39 3.39 -0.44
C LEU A 362 -14.69 2.76 0.05
N VAL A 363 -15.82 3.15 -0.54
CA VAL A 363 -17.12 2.53 -0.25
C VAL A 363 -17.10 1.06 -0.66
N ALA A 364 -16.65 0.73 -1.88
CA ALA A 364 -16.52 -0.65 -2.34
C ALA A 364 -15.63 -1.49 -1.40
N ALA A 365 -14.49 -0.93 -0.94
CA ALA A 365 -13.62 -1.62 0.01
C ALA A 365 -14.32 -1.91 1.34
N ARG A 366 -15.04 -0.94 1.92
CA ARG A 366 -15.79 -1.12 3.17
C ARG A 366 -16.92 -2.14 3.04
N LEU A 367 -17.63 -2.15 1.91
CA LEU A 367 -18.65 -3.16 1.64
C LEU A 367 -18.00 -4.55 1.51
N SER A 368 -16.89 -4.67 0.80
CA SER A 368 -16.17 -5.93 0.64
C SER A 368 -15.64 -6.48 1.97
N GLU A 369 -15.05 -5.61 2.81
CA GLU A 369 -14.58 -5.97 4.15
C GLU A 369 -15.72 -6.46 5.06
N ARG A 370 -16.85 -5.74 5.07
CA ARG A 370 -17.97 -6.04 5.96
C ARG A 370 -18.68 -7.35 5.63
N TRP A 371 -18.95 -7.61 4.36
CA TRP A 371 -19.67 -8.81 3.92
C TRP A 371 -18.76 -9.95 3.43
N HIS A 372 -17.44 -9.74 3.42
CA HIS A 372 -16.46 -10.69 2.91
C HIS A 372 -16.79 -11.17 1.48
N LYS A 373 -17.28 -10.25 0.64
CA LYS A 373 -17.65 -10.47 -0.75
C LYS A 373 -17.02 -9.41 -1.65
N PRO A 374 -16.76 -9.71 -2.92
CA PRO A 374 -16.45 -8.66 -3.88
C PRO A 374 -17.57 -7.63 -3.91
N ALA A 375 -17.20 -6.35 -4.02
CA ALA A 375 -18.18 -5.26 -4.02
C ALA A 375 -17.85 -4.21 -5.09
N ILE A 376 -18.90 -3.70 -5.73
CA ILE A 376 -18.89 -2.61 -6.70
C ILE A 376 -19.72 -1.47 -6.14
N ALA A 377 -19.13 -0.29 -6.01
CA ALA A 377 -19.83 0.94 -5.67
C ALA A 377 -19.82 1.88 -6.88
N LEU A 378 -21.01 2.29 -7.30
CA LEU A 378 -21.24 3.16 -8.45
C LEU A 378 -21.79 4.50 -7.98
N ALA A 379 -21.20 5.57 -8.49
CA ALA A 379 -21.59 6.97 -8.31
C ALA A 379 -22.14 7.51 -9.63
N TRP A 380 -23.15 8.37 -9.56
CA TRP A 380 -23.70 9.02 -10.76
C TRP A 380 -22.82 10.20 -11.17
N HIS A 381 -22.30 10.19 -12.39
CA HIS A 381 -21.45 11.26 -12.90
C HIS A 381 -21.62 11.43 -14.41
N GLU A 382 -21.90 12.64 -14.86
CA GLU A 382 -22.02 13.02 -16.29
C GLU A 382 -22.92 12.09 -17.13
N GLY A 383 -24.06 11.71 -16.57
CA GLY A 383 -25.04 10.91 -17.31
C GLY A 383 -24.81 9.39 -17.31
N ALA A 384 -23.79 8.91 -16.61
CA ALA A 384 -23.45 7.48 -16.47
C ALA A 384 -23.15 7.11 -15.02
N TRP A 385 -23.11 5.81 -14.74
CA TRP A 385 -22.63 5.29 -13.47
C TRP A 385 -21.14 5.00 -13.59
N LYS A 386 -20.32 5.74 -12.83
CA LYS A 386 -18.89 5.49 -12.73
C LYS A 386 -18.55 5.00 -11.33
N GLY A 387 -17.61 4.08 -11.20
CA GLY A 387 -17.28 3.59 -9.87
C GLY A 387 -16.08 2.66 -9.82
N SER A 388 -16.01 1.97 -8.70
CA SER A 388 -14.88 1.08 -8.41
C SER A 388 -15.38 -0.26 -7.88
N ALA A 389 -14.63 -1.30 -8.22
CA ALA A 389 -14.77 -2.63 -7.68
C ALA A 389 -13.62 -2.95 -6.72
N ARG A 390 -13.91 -3.70 -5.68
CA ARG A 390 -12.94 -4.30 -4.77
C ARG A 390 -13.25 -5.77 -4.60
N SER A 391 -12.23 -6.62 -4.62
CA SER A 391 -12.38 -8.06 -4.47
C SER A 391 -11.72 -8.57 -3.21
N THR A 392 -12.27 -9.67 -2.72
CA THR A 392 -11.59 -10.60 -1.81
C THR A 392 -10.62 -11.47 -2.61
N GLU A 393 -9.77 -12.26 -1.96
CA GLU A 393 -8.85 -13.19 -2.63
C GLU A 393 -9.56 -14.24 -3.49
N ALA A 394 -10.87 -14.42 -3.28
CA ALA A 394 -11.68 -15.43 -3.95
C ALA A 394 -12.08 -15.09 -5.40
N LEU A 395 -11.81 -13.88 -5.93
CA LEU A 395 -12.28 -13.48 -7.26
C LEU A 395 -11.33 -12.52 -7.96
N HIS A 396 -10.87 -12.89 -9.16
CA HIS A 396 -10.07 -12.00 -10.02
C HIS A 396 -10.96 -11.02 -10.78
N LEU A 397 -10.98 -9.74 -10.37
CA LEU A 397 -11.90 -8.74 -10.93
C LEU A 397 -11.70 -8.52 -12.44
N GLY A 398 -10.46 -8.47 -12.90
CA GLY A 398 -10.17 -8.28 -14.33
C GLY A 398 -10.86 -9.33 -15.20
N ASP A 399 -10.78 -10.60 -14.80
CA ASP A 399 -11.39 -11.72 -15.55
C ASP A 399 -12.92 -11.65 -15.51
N VAL A 400 -13.48 -11.28 -14.36
CA VAL A 400 -14.93 -11.15 -14.21
C VAL A 400 -15.47 -10.00 -15.05
N LEU A 401 -14.86 -8.82 -14.96
CA LEU A 401 -15.28 -7.64 -15.73
C LEU A 401 -15.13 -7.87 -17.23
N HIS A 402 -14.08 -8.59 -17.66
CA HIS A 402 -13.93 -8.96 -19.06
C HIS A 402 -15.06 -9.86 -19.57
N LYS A 403 -15.57 -10.77 -18.73
CA LYS A 403 -16.70 -11.66 -19.11
C LYS A 403 -18.06 -10.95 -19.16
N VAL A 404 -18.19 -9.80 -18.49
CA VAL A 404 -19.43 -8.99 -18.48
C VAL A 404 -19.27 -7.68 -19.26
N ARG A 405 -18.25 -7.58 -20.11
CA ARG A 405 -17.87 -6.34 -20.81
C ARG A 405 -19.00 -5.73 -21.66
N GLU A 406 -19.95 -6.53 -22.11
CA GLU A 406 -21.12 -6.08 -22.88
C GLU A 406 -22.06 -5.15 -22.08
N HIS A 407 -21.97 -5.17 -20.74
CA HIS A 407 -22.72 -4.31 -19.83
C HIS A 407 -21.91 -3.09 -19.36
N LEU A 408 -20.67 -2.94 -19.84
CA LEU A 408 -19.74 -1.90 -19.43
C LEU A 408 -19.41 -0.96 -20.59
N VAL A 409 -19.42 0.34 -20.31
CA VAL A 409 -18.94 1.36 -21.27
C VAL A 409 -17.41 1.34 -21.30
N LYS A 410 -16.80 1.28 -20.12
CA LYS A 410 -15.35 1.23 -19.92
C LYS A 410 -15.02 0.48 -18.63
N PHE A 411 -13.93 -0.23 -18.62
CA PHE A 411 -13.39 -0.83 -17.40
C PHE A 411 -11.87 -1.01 -17.51
N GLY A 412 -11.22 -1.14 -16.36
CA GLY A 412 -9.79 -1.43 -16.26
C GLY A 412 -9.39 -1.63 -14.79
N GLY A 413 -8.28 -2.33 -14.59
CA GLY A 413 -7.76 -2.62 -13.25
C GLY A 413 -7.14 -4.00 -13.15
N HIS A 414 -6.93 -4.43 -11.91
CA HIS A 414 -6.18 -5.63 -11.55
C HIS A 414 -7.07 -6.67 -10.83
N ALA A 415 -6.46 -7.73 -10.32
CA ALA A 415 -7.17 -8.82 -9.64
C ALA A 415 -8.05 -8.34 -8.47
N LYS A 416 -7.55 -7.42 -7.63
CA LYS A 416 -8.20 -6.99 -6.38
C LYS A 416 -8.93 -5.64 -6.47
N ALA A 417 -8.66 -4.84 -7.50
CA ALA A 417 -9.25 -3.51 -7.66
C ALA A 417 -9.44 -3.15 -9.13
N ALA A 418 -10.59 -2.56 -9.46
CA ALA A 418 -10.88 -2.11 -10.82
C ALA A 418 -11.75 -0.85 -10.81
N GLY A 419 -11.62 -0.05 -11.87
CA GLY A 419 -12.53 1.03 -12.22
C GLY A 419 -13.48 0.58 -13.31
N LEU A 420 -14.72 1.09 -13.32
CA LEU A 420 -15.70 0.76 -14.35
C LEU A 420 -16.70 1.89 -14.60
N GLU A 421 -17.27 1.90 -15.80
CA GLU A 421 -18.34 2.79 -16.21
C GLU A 421 -19.49 1.96 -16.80
N VAL A 422 -20.71 2.26 -16.37
CA VAL A 422 -21.94 1.54 -16.71
C VAL A 422 -22.98 2.52 -17.22
N ALA A 423 -23.67 2.20 -18.31
CA ALA A 423 -24.73 3.03 -18.82
C ALA A 423 -25.89 3.15 -17.83
N ALA A 424 -26.64 4.25 -17.92
CA ALA A 424 -27.67 4.66 -16.95
C ALA A 424 -28.68 3.56 -16.60
N ASP A 425 -29.05 2.75 -17.58
CA ASP A 425 -30.08 1.69 -17.54
C ASP A 425 -29.51 0.26 -17.39
N GLN A 426 -28.16 0.11 -17.29
CA GLN A 426 -27.51 -1.21 -17.33
C GLN A 426 -27.14 -1.79 -15.97
N VAL A 427 -27.38 -1.11 -14.86
CA VAL A 427 -26.95 -1.58 -13.52
C VAL A 427 -27.57 -2.92 -13.14
N ASP A 428 -28.86 -3.11 -13.39
CA ASP A 428 -29.55 -4.38 -13.07
C ASP A 428 -29.11 -5.51 -14.01
N ALA A 429 -28.89 -5.20 -15.29
CA ALA A 429 -28.34 -6.16 -16.25
C ALA A 429 -26.93 -6.60 -15.87
N LEU A 430 -26.08 -5.66 -15.44
CA LEU A 430 -24.74 -5.95 -14.91
C LEU A 430 -24.81 -6.85 -13.66
N ARG A 431 -25.71 -6.55 -12.71
CA ARG A 431 -25.90 -7.37 -11.51
C ARG A 431 -26.26 -8.81 -11.88
N ALA A 432 -27.24 -9.01 -12.77
CA ALA A 432 -27.64 -10.32 -13.24
C ALA A 432 -26.53 -11.05 -14.03
N ALA A 433 -25.73 -10.34 -14.81
CA ALA A 433 -24.59 -10.91 -15.53
C ALA A 433 -23.48 -11.37 -14.58
N LEU A 434 -23.15 -10.55 -13.59
CA LEU A 434 -22.17 -10.90 -12.55
C LEU A 434 -22.58 -12.16 -11.78
N ALA A 435 -23.84 -12.27 -11.39
CA ALA A 435 -24.37 -13.46 -10.72
C ALA A 435 -24.19 -14.73 -11.56
N ARG A 436 -24.51 -14.67 -12.85
CA ARG A 436 -24.33 -15.80 -13.77
C ARG A 436 -22.86 -16.21 -13.94
N VAL A 437 -22.00 -15.23 -14.19
CA VAL A 437 -20.59 -15.50 -14.48
C VAL A 437 -19.87 -16.07 -13.27
N THR A 438 -20.11 -15.51 -12.08
CA THR A 438 -19.43 -15.96 -10.86
C THR A 438 -19.88 -17.33 -10.39
N THR A 439 -21.13 -17.73 -10.65
CA THR A 439 -21.63 -19.10 -10.35
C THR A 439 -20.88 -20.17 -11.15
N THR A 440 -20.37 -19.83 -12.33
CA THR A 440 -19.61 -20.76 -13.20
C THR A 440 -18.10 -20.76 -12.94
N MET A 441 -17.62 -19.87 -12.07
CA MET A 441 -16.20 -19.80 -11.72
C MET A 441 -15.89 -20.81 -10.60
N PRO A 442 -14.72 -21.46 -10.66
CA PRO A 442 -14.29 -22.31 -9.56
C PRO A 442 -14.22 -21.46 -8.27
N ALA A 443 -14.78 -22.01 -7.20
CA ALA A 443 -14.58 -21.40 -5.89
C ALA A 443 -13.06 -21.38 -5.59
N VAL A 444 -12.50 -20.21 -5.39
CA VAL A 444 -11.12 -20.12 -4.89
C VAL A 444 -11.21 -20.54 -3.42
N GLU A 445 -10.60 -21.68 -3.10
CA GLU A 445 -10.41 -22.06 -1.71
C GLU A 445 -9.60 -20.94 -1.03
N THR A 446 -10.19 -20.28 -0.05
CA THR A 446 -9.46 -19.34 0.78
C THR A 446 -8.48 -20.14 1.62
N ASP A 447 -7.20 -20.03 1.30
CA ASP A 447 -6.15 -20.66 2.10
C ASP A 447 -6.28 -20.24 3.57
N ALA A 448 -6.04 -21.20 4.46
CA ALA A 448 -6.03 -20.91 5.88
C ALA A 448 -4.92 -19.88 6.18
N THR A 449 -5.24 -18.88 6.98
CA THR A 449 -4.26 -17.86 7.39
C THR A 449 -3.13 -18.53 8.17
N LEU A 450 -1.90 -18.40 7.69
CA LEU A 450 -0.73 -18.95 8.37
C LEU A 450 -0.37 -18.07 9.58
N PHE A 451 -0.09 -18.70 10.73
CA PHE A 451 0.41 -18.02 11.91
C PHE A 451 1.75 -18.60 12.39
N ASP A 452 2.56 -17.77 13.05
CA ASP A 452 3.97 -18.10 13.34
C ASP A 452 4.16 -19.07 14.51
N GLY A 453 3.17 -19.23 15.37
CA GLY A 453 3.23 -20.20 16.46
C GLY A 453 2.39 -19.84 17.67
N ILE A 454 2.44 -20.72 18.66
CA ILE A 454 1.77 -20.52 19.96
C ILE A 454 2.79 -19.89 20.91
N SER A 455 2.41 -18.82 21.57
CA SER A 455 3.28 -18.11 22.52
C SER A 455 2.55 -17.80 23.82
N PRO A 456 3.12 -18.09 24.99
CA PRO A 456 2.60 -17.59 26.24
C PRO A 456 2.80 -16.06 26.31
N LEU A 457 1.91 -15.38 27.03
CA LEU A 457 1.91 -13.92 27.12
C LEU A 457 3.24 -13.37 27.68
N GLY A 458 3.86 -14.10 28.62
CA GLY A 458 5.14 -13.73 29.20
C GLY A 458 6.31 -13.70 28.19
N SER A 459 6.27 -14.55 27.18
CA SER A 459 7.30 -14.55 26.14
C SER A 459 7.19 -13.32 25.22
N LEU A 460 5.99 -12.73 25.08
CA LEU A 460 5.79 -11.54 24.25
C LEU A 460 6.37 -10.28 24.90
N THR A 461 6.48 -10.24 26.20
CA THR A 461 7.08 -9.12 26.95
C THR A 461 8.59 -9.29 27.17
N HIS A 462 9.16 -10.43 26.75
CA HIS A 462 10.58 -10.68 26.88
C HIS A 462 11.42 -9.76 25.98
N PRO A 463 12.61 -9.30 26.41
CA PRO A 463 13.51 -8.48 25.58
C PRO A 463 13.80 -9.06 24.19
N ASP A 464 13.85 -10.38 24.06
CA ASP A 464 14.08 -11.06 22.76
C ASP A 464 12.97 -10.76 21.74
N MET A 465 11.71 -10.69 22.19
CA MET A 465 10.60 -10.31 21.33
C MET A 465 10.72 -8.85 20.90
N HIS A 466 11.06 -7.96 21.83
CA HIS A 466 11.29 -6.55 21.52
C HIS A 466 12.40 -6.40 20.49
N TRP A 467 13.53 -7.08 20.70
CA TRP A 467 14.63 -7.13 19.75
C TRP A 467 14.17 -7.62 18.36
N ALA A 468 13.39 -8.70 18.33
CA ALA A 468 12.88 -9.26 17.08
C ALA A 468 11.98 -8.27 16.34
N LEU A 469 11.06 -7.61 17.05
CA LEU A 469 10.17 -6.62 16.44
C LEU A 469 10.93 -5.42 15.87
N GLU A 470 11.95 -4.92 16.58
CA GLU A 470 12.77 -3.80 16.08
C GLU A 470 13.63 -4.16 14.88
N ARG A 471 14.24 -5.34 14.89
CA ARG A 471 15.22 -5.75 13.86
C ARG A 471 14.59 -6.34 12.60
N LEU A 472 13.41 -6.96 12.74
CA LEU A 472 12.68 -7.50 11.60
C LEU A 472 11.81 -6.45 10.90
N ALA A 473 11.49 -5.33 11.56
CA ALA A 473 10.83 -4.20 10.91
C ALA A 473 11.70 -3.62 9.75
N PRO A 474 11.12 -2.91 8.77
CA PRO A 474 9.69 -2.58 8.61
C PRO A 474 8.85 -3.79 8.22
N PHE A 475 7.59 -3.80 8.70
CA PHE A 475 6.63 -4.85 8.38
C PHE A 475 5.64 -4.38 7.31
N GLY A 476 5.22 -5.29 6.44
CA GLY A 476 4.28 -5.03 5.37
C GLY A 476 4.04 -6.26 4.50
N GLU A 477 3.66 -6.05 3.24
CA GLU A 477 3.57 -7.13 2.27
C GLU A 477 4.95 -7.81 2.13
N GLY A 478 4.99 -9.12 1.94
CA GLY A 478 6.25 -9.89 1.87
C GLY A 478 7.01 -10.06 3.20
N ASN A 479 6.83 -9.17 4.16
CA ASN A 479 7.40 -9.25 5.52
C ASN A 479 6.31 -8.96 6.57
N ALA A 480 5.32 -9.85 6.67
CA ALA A 480 4.21 -9.67 7.61
C ALA A 480 4.69 -9.61 9.07
N PRO A 481 4.06 -8.78 9.94
CA PRO A 481 4.37 -8.80 11.36
C PRO A 481 4.05 -10.17 11.98
N PRO A 482 4.71 -10.55 13.09
CA PRO A 482 4.46 -11.83 13.73
C PRO A 482 2.99 -12.02 14.10
N LEU A 483 2.38 -13.12 13.66
CA LEU A 483 1.02 -13.50 14.03
C LEU A 483 1.08 -14.70 14.98
N LEU A 484 0.64 -14.52 16.21
CA LEU A 484 0.80 -15.49 17.28
C LEU A 484 -0.55 -15.84 17.92
N LEU A 485 -0.70 -17.12 18.29
CA LEU A 485 -1.80 -17.60 19.09
C LEU A 485 -1.40 -17.57 20.58
N ILE A 486 -2.16 -16.83 21.39
CA ILE A 486 -2.05 -16.80 22.83
C ILE A 486 -3.23 -17.59 23.38
N ARG A 487 -2.96 -18.74 24.03
CA ARG A 487 -4.00 -19.64 24.56
C ARG A 487 -4.27 -19.34 26.02
N ASP A 488 -5.45 -19.70 26.47
CA ASP A 488 -5.84 -19.77 27.90
C ASP A 488 -5.52 -18.48 28.66
N CYS A 489 -5.99 -17.33 28.15
CA CYS A 489 -5.79 -16.03 28.77
C CYS A 489 -7.10 -15.44 29.32
N TYR A 490 -6.97 -14.50 30.24
CA TYR A 490 -8.09 -13.77 30.85
C TYR A 490 -8.16 -12.35 30.28
N ALA A 491 -9.30 -11.98 29.70
CA ALA A 491 -9.56 -10.63 29.22
C ALA A 491 -10.22 -9.77 30.29
N ALA A 492 -9.49 -8.78 30.77
CA ALA A 492 -9.94 -7.80 31.75
C ALA A 492 -10.19 -6.44 31.09
N ASP A 493 -10.95 -5.58 31.75
CA ASP A 493 -11.19 -4.19 31.36
C ASP A 493 -11.67 -4.02 29.90
N VAL A 494 -12.48 -4.97 29.42
CA VAL A 494 -12.97 -4.97 28.04
C VAL A 494 -13.89 -3.78 27.80
N ARG A 495 -13.53 -2.95 26.81
CA ARG A 495 -14.28 -1.75 26.42
C ARG A 495 -14.42 -1.69 24.92
N GLN A 496 -15.61 -1.34 24.48
CA GLN A 496 -15.88 -0.98 23.08
C GLN A 496 -15.80 0.54 22.93
N THR A 497 -15.04 1.00 21.95
CA THR A 497 -14.85 2.43 21.64
C THR A 497 -14.91 2.64 20.12
N GLY A 498 -14.74 3.87 19.66
CA GLY A 498 -14.88 4.20 18.24
C GLY A 498 -16.32 4.45 17.81
N THR A 499 -16.49 4.89 16.57
CA THR A 499 -17.80 5.18 15.99
C THR A 499 -18.52 3.85 15.67
N GLY A 500 -19.52 3.50 16.47
CA GLY A 500 -20.22 2.21 16.32
C GLY A 500 -19.64 1.05 17.15
N GLY A 501 -18.65 1.32 18.04
CA GLY A 501 -18.08 0.27 18.90
C GLY A 501 -17.13 -0.68 18.16
N ASP A 502 -16.51 -0.21 17.10
CA ASP A 502 -15.64 -0.98 16.21
C ASP A 502 -14.23 -1.22 16.75
N VAL A 503 -13.85 -0.55 17.84
CA VAL A 503 -12.56 -0.72 18.50
C VAL A 503 -12.75 -1.39 19.86
N THR A 504 -12.12 -2.52 20.06
CA THR A 504 -12.05 -3.25 21.32
C THR A 504 -10.74 -2.95 22.04
N LEU A 505 -10.82 -2.44 23.26
CA LEU A 505 -9.67 -2.30 24.16
C LEU A 505 -9.83 -3.29 25.30
N CYS A 506 -8.77 -3.99 25.66
CA CYS A 506 -8.74 -4.85 26.82
C CYS A 506 -7.33 -5.01 27.39
N THR A 507 -7.27 -5.67 28.55
CA THR A 507 -6.03 -6.11 29.19
C THR A 507 -6.03 -7.64 29.22
N LEU A 508 -5.07 -8.25 28.51
CA LEU A 508 -4.87 -9.70 28.57
C LEU A 508 -4.01 -10.05 29.79
N ARG A 509 -4.41 -11.07 30.52
CA ARG A 509 -3.70 -11.61 31.69
C ARG A 509 -3.46 -13.11 31.50
N GLN A 510 -2.25 -13.55 31.80
CA GLN A 510 -1.89 -14.97 31.84
C GLN A 510 -0.79 -15.14 32.91
N ASN A 511 -1.04 -15.97 33.90
CA ASN A 511 -0.20 -16.04 35.09
C ASN A 511 0.01 -14.63 35.71
N GLU A 512 1.26 -14.23 35.93
CA GLU A 512 1.61 -12.90 36.48
C GLU A 512 1.76 -11.82 35.38
N THR A 513 1.69 -12.21 34.11
CA THR A 513 1.91 -11.28 32.99
C THR A 513 0.60 -10.60 32.59
N THR A 514 0.70 -9.30 32.38
CA THR A 514 -0.40 -8.44 31.94
C THR A 514 0.04 -7.60 30.74
N VAL A 515 -0.74 -7.61 29.66
CA VAL A 515 -0.43 -6.87 28.43
C VAL A 515 -1.70 -6.18 27.89
N ARG A 516 -1.57 -4.93 27.49
CA ARG A 516 -2.66 -4.21 26.81
C ARG A 516 -2.91 -4.81 25.42
N ALA A 517 -4.17 -4.87 25.03
CA ALA A 517 -4.57 -5.34 23.71
C ALA A 517 -5.60 -4.41 23.08
N ILE A 518 -5.48 -4.25 21.77
CA ILE A 518 -6.39 -3.46 20.94
C ILE A 518 -6.81 -4.28 19.72
N GLY A 519 -8.10 -4.32 19.41
CA GLY A 519 -8.65 -4.94 18.20
C GLY A 519 -9.54 -3.96 17.46
N MET A 520 -9.47 -3.98 16.13
CA MET A 520 -10.36 -3.22 15.26
C MET A 520 -11.22 -4.22 14.47
N HIS A 521 -12.53 -4.00 14.41
CA HIS A 521 -13.47 -4.84 13.65
C HIS A 521 -13.26 -6.35 13.89
N LEU A 522 -13.14 -6.76 15.15
CA LEU A 522 -12.92 -8.16 15.48
C LEU A 522 -14.06 -9.04 14.94
N PRO A 523 -13.76 -10.21 14.34
CA PRO A 523 -14.78 -11.15 13.81
C PRO A 523 -15.75 -11.68 14.87
N ALA A 524 -15.30 -11.72 16.14
CA ALA A 524 -16.08 -12.09 17.28
C ALA A 524 -15.92 -11.05 18.40
N GLN A 525 -16.97 -10.84 19.17
CA GLN A 525 -16.92 -9.96 20.34
C GLN A 525 -15.99 -10.54 21.40
N MET A 526 -15.09 -9.71 21.94
CA MET A 526 -14.24 -10.09 23.06
C MET A 526 -15.07 -10.17 24.34
N PRO A 527 -15.22 -11.35 24.95
CA PRO A 527 -15.90 -11.45 26.26
C PRO A 527 -14.95 -10.97 27.37
N ALA A 528 -15.52 -10.45 28.45
CA ALA A 528 -14.77 -10.30 29.69
C ALA A 528 -14.65 -11.66 30.38
N GLY A 529 -13.46 -11.99 30.90
CA GLY A 529 -13.21 -13.27 31.56
C GLY A 529 -12.23 -14.17 30.82
N GLN A 530 -12.33 -15.47 31.11
CA GLN A 530 -11.47 -16.48 30.48
C GLN A 530 -11.83 -16.68 29.02
N VAL A 531 -10.83 -16.68 28.13
CA VAL A 531 -10.97 -17.02 26.71
C VAL A 531 -10.02 -18.16 26.36
N ALA A 532 -10.44 -19.02 25.45
CA ALA A 532 -9.63 -20.17 25.00
C ALA A 532 -8.39 -19.73 24.24
N GLY A 533 -8.47 -18.59 23.57
CA GLY A 533 -7.31 -17.98 22.93
C GLY A 533 -7.62 -16.69 22.20
N VAL A 534 -6.56 -15.97 21.84
CA VAL A 534 -6.60 -14.82 20.93
C VAL A 534 -5.51 -14.98 19.89
N MET A 535 -5.82 -14.58 18.66
CA MET A 535 -4.83 -14.41 17.61
C MET A 535 -4.42 -12.94 17.58
N GLY A 536 -3.14 -12.67 17.66
CA GLY A 536 -2.67 -11.29 17.74
C GLY A 536 -1.23 -11.09 17.31
N THR A 537 -0.94 -9.85 16.99
CA THR A 537 0.38 -9.36 16.59
C THR A 537 0.97 -8.50 17.70
N PRO A 538 2.12 -8.89 18.30
CA PRO A 538 2.82 -8.02 19.23
C PRO A 538 3.36 -6.79 18.51
N GLN A 539 3.21 -5.63 19.12
CA GLN A 539 3.68 -4.34 18.59
C GLN A 539 4.40 -3.57 19.69
N ILE A 540 5.43 -2.84 19.31
CA ILE A 540 6.09 -1.88 20.19
C ILE A 540 5.19 -0.65 20.33
N HIS A 541 4.77 -0.38 21.54
CA HIS A 541 3.97 0.80 21.88
C HIS A 541 4.82 1.78 22.68
N ARG A 542 4.92 3.01 22.19
CA ARG A 542 5.62 4.11 22.86
C ARG A 542 4.62 5.16 23.31
N PHE A 543 4.61 5.46 24.59
CA PHE A 543 3.71 6.46 25.15
C PHE A 543 4.35 7.18 26.31
N ARG A 544 4.46 8.51 26.24
CA ARG A 544 5.06 9.38 27.27
C ARG A 544 6.47 8.95 27.71
N GLY A 545 7.30 8.51 26.77
CA GLY A 545 8.67 8.06 27.03
C GLY A 545 8.79 6.62 27.55
N GLU A 546 7.69 5.94 27.83
CA GLU A 546 7.68 4.52 28.16
C GLU A 546 7.50 3.67 26.90
N THR A 547 8.29 2.60 26.82
CA THR A 547 8.19 1.60 25.75
C THR A 547 7.66 0.30 26.32
N SER A 548 6.62 -0.24 25.71
CA SER A 548 5.98 -1.49 26.12
C SER A 548 5.53 -2.31 24.91
N ILE A 549 5.24 -3.58 25.11
CA ILE A 549 4.56 -4.39 24.10
C ILE A 549 3.05 -4.28 24.29
N GLN A 550 2.36 -4.05 23.19
CA GLN A 550 0.90 -4.12 23.07
C GLN A 550 0.54 -5.20 22.06
N ILE A 551 -0.58 -5.88 22.24
CA ILE A 551 -1.09 -6.87 21.28
C ILE A 551 -2.15 -6.22 20.40
N ARG A 552 -1.93 -6.22 19.09
CA ARG A 552 -2.98 -5.95 18.12
C ARG A 552 -3.76 -7.25 17.88
N LEU A 553 -4.99 -7.30 18.36
CA LEU A 553 -5.87 -8.44 18.19
C LEU A 553 -6.31 -8.55 16.72
N VAL A 554 -6.26 -9.75 16.20
CA VAL A 554 -6.73 -10.12 14.84
C VAL A 554 -8.00 -10.94 14.95
N ASP A 555 -8.07 -11.82 15.97
CA ASP A 555 -9.22 -12.69 16.19
C ASP A 555 -9.30 -13.14 17.65
N VAL A 556 -10.48 -13.63 18.05
CA VAL A 556 -10.78 -14.11 19.38
C VAL A 556 -11.45 -15.49 19.30
N PHE A 557 -11.06 -16.38 20.20
CA PHE A 557 -11.64 -17.70 20.39
C PHE A 557 -12.23 -17.78 21.80
N PRO A 558 -13.53 -17.40 21.98
CA PRO A 558 -14.15 -17.37 23.30
C PRO A 558 -14.15 -18.72 23.98
N THR A 559 -14.35 -19.81 23.24
CA THR A 559 -14.44 -21.17 23.76
C THR A 559 -13.42 -22.12 23.15
N GLN A 560 -13.15 -23.25 23.79
CA GLN A 560 -12.30 -24.31 23.23
C GLN A 560 -12.88 -24.89 21.94
N ALA A 561 -14.20 -24.93 21.79
CA ALA A 561 -14.85 -25.38 20.57
C ALA A 561 -14.54 -24.45 19.40
N ASP A 562 -14.57 -23.12 19.61
CA ASP A 562 -14.19 -22.12 18.60
C ASP A 562 -12.73 -22.26 18.19
N LEU A 563 -11.83 -22.46 19.17
CA LEU A 563 -10.41 -22.65 18.93
C LEU A 563 -10.13 -23.88 18.08
N VAL A 564 -10.68 -25.04 18.47
CA VAL A 564 -10.49 -26.33 17.77
C VAL A 564 -11.09 -26.30 16.36
N ALA A 565 -12.25 -25.64 16.19
CA ALA A 565 -12.91 -25.55 14.89
C ALA A 565 -12.11 -24.69 13.88
N ARG A 566 -11.31 -23.74 14.34
CA ARG A 566 -10.69 -22.71 13.49
C ARG A 566 -9.17 -22.72 13.45
N VAL A 567 -8.50 -23.43 14.37
CA VAL A 567 -7.03 -23.51 14.42
C VAL A 567 -6.59 -24.93 14.15
N ARG A 568 -5.83 -25.10 13.07
CA ARG A 568 -5.30 -26.41 12.64
C ARG A 568 -3.82 -26.53 13.03
N PRO A 569 -3.38 -27.65 13.56
CA PRO A 569 -1.95 -27.95 13.69
C PRO A 569 -1.32 -28.09 12.28
N THR A 570 0.00 -27.96 12.19
CA THR A 570 0.71 -28.30 10.95
C THR A 570 0.58 -29.78 10.62
N ALA A 571 0.60 -30.14 9.34
CA ALA A 571 0.57 -31.53 8.89
C ALA A 571 1.70 -32.41 9.48
N ALA A 572 2.81 -31.79 9.93
CA ALA A 572 3.92 -32.47 10.60
C ALA A 572 3.64 -32.83 12.08
N GLN A 573 2.64 -32.23 12.73
CA GLN A 573 2.29 -32.49 14.14
C GLN A 573 1.18 -33.56 14.31
N THR A 574 0.58 -34.00 13.21
CA THR A 574 -0.44 -35.05 13.21
C THR A 574 0.14 -36.45 13.01
N ALA A 575 1.47 -36.58 12.85
CA ALA A 575 2.16 -37.85 12.61
C ALA A 575 3.02 -38.31 13.80
N SER A 576 2.83 -37.75 15.00
CA SER A 576 3.51 -38.22 16.24
C SER A 576 2.52 -38.70 17.29
#